data_a019df82be7e926d721979d1525dad08
#
_entry.id   a019df82be7e926d721979d1525dad08
#
_cell.length_a   1.000
_cell.length_b   1.000
_cell.length_c   1.000
_cell.angle_alpha   90.00
_cell.angle_beta   90.00
_cell.angle_gamma   90.00
#
_symmetry.space_group_name_H-M   'P 1'
#
loop_
_entity.id
_entity.type
_entity.pdbx_description
1 polymer ?
#
loop_
_entity_poly.entity_id
_entity_poly.type
_entity_poly.pdbx_seq_one_letter_code
_entity_poly.pdbx_strand_id
1 'polypeptide(L)'
;MLGIGIYRLMKKITFIHISDVLLGALPDRECVWSGERKNEIYMTFEAVVARAGELDVDFLLVAGNLFDHQPSEEELAWLDEIFGSLKHTVVIYAAGFQDNLGSDAPLLDYGFKSRVCVIGSPGIRQIGDKQTGDMGYTAVRDEQATMALDHIHFPDKDVDIYGVSCFDRKMDARGVGDAEPQDGA
;
A
#
# COMPACT_ATOMS: atom_id res chain seq x y z
N MET A 1 14.23 -20.74 44.74
CA MET A 1 13.14 -20.08 44.00
C MET A 1 13.71 -19.64 42.65
N LEU A 2 13.56 -20.43 41.60
CA LEU A 2 14.03 -20.09 40.25
C LEU A 2 12.95 -19.27 39.57
N GLY A 3 13.20 -17.99 39.40
CA GLY A 3 12.30 -17.09 38.64
C GLY A 3 12.51 -17.29 37.15
N ILE A 4 11.53 -17.87 36.45
CA ILE A 4 11.49 -17.91 34.99
C ILE A 4 11.04 -16.53 34.53
N GLY A 5 11.97 -15.70 34.07
CA GLY A 5 11.65 -14.45 33.40
C GLY A 5 11.18 -14.75 31.97
N ILE A 6 9.91 -14.53 31.67
CA ILE A 6 9.40 -14.56 30.31
C ILE A 6 9.81 -13.24 29.64
N TYR A 7 10.87 -13.27 28.85
CA TYR A 7 11.19 -12.14 27.97
C TYR A 7 10.30 -12.25 26.72
N ARG A 8 9.31 -11.38 26.60
CA ARG A 8 8.59 -11.18 25.34
C ARG A 8 9.59 -10.57 24.36
N LEU A 9 10.09 -11.37 23.43
CA LEU A 9 10.88 -10.86 22.32
C LEU A 9 9.98 -9.94 21.51
N MET A 10 10.24 -8.65 21.54
CA MET A 10 9.59 -7.71 20.62
C MET A 10 10.02 -8.10 19.20
N LYS A 11 9.06 -8.49 18.36
CA LYS A 11 9.33 -8.73 16.94
C LYS A 11 9.76 -7.41 16.32
N LYS A 12 10.90 -7.39 15.67
CA LYS A 12 11.35 -6.24 14.88
C LYS A 12 10.58 -6.25 13.58
N ILE A 13 9.86 -5.16 13.30
CA ILE A 13 9.19 -4.94 12.02
C ILE A 13 10.08 -4.07 11.14
N THR A 14 10.18 -4.45 9.87
CA THR A 14 10.96 -3.74 8.86
C THR A 14 10.07 -3.33 7.71
N PHE A 15 10.24 -2.10 7.22
CA PHE A 15 9.48 -1.62 6.08
C PHE A 15 10.27 -0.62 5.25
N ILE A 16 9.88 -0.49 3.99
CA ILE A 16 10.23 0.63 3.11
C ILE A 16 8.96 1.45 2.91
N HIS A 17 9.08 2.76 3.01
CA HIS A 17 8.00 3.71 2.74
C HIS A 17 8.36 4.58 1.55
N ILE A 18 7.45 4.67 0.59
CA ILE A 18 7.55 5.51 -0.59
C ILE A 18 6.26 6.31 -0.78
N SER A 19 6.38 7.49 -1.36
CA SER A 19 5.26 8.35 -1.75
C SER A 19 5.63 9.15 -2.99
N ASP A 20 4.62 9.64 -3.71
CA ASP A 20 4.78 10.54 -4.85
C ASP A 20 5.80 10.04 -5.90
N VAL A 21 5.74 8.76 -6.23
CA VAL A 21 6.59 8.15 -7.26
C VAL A 21 6.27 8.72 -8.64
N LEU A 22 4.98 8.96 -8.91
CA LEU A 22 4.47 9.59 -10.13
C LEU A 22 4.86 8.82 -11.41
N LEU A 23 4.65 7.50 -11.41
CA LEU A 23 4.81 6.67 -12.62
C LEU A 23 3.96 7.26 -13.74
N GLY A 24 4.57 7.42 -14.92
CA GLY A 24 3.93 8.04 -16.08
C GLY A 24 4.22 9.53 -16.24
N ALA A 25 4.66 10.20 -15.19
CA ALA A 25 5.00 11.62 -15.27
C ALA A 25 6.03 11.91 -16.37
N LEU A 26 5.86 13.06 -17.01
CA LEU A 26 6.78 13.62 -17.99
C LEU A 26 7.38 14.90 -17.44
N PRO A 27 8.42 14.82 -16.59
CA PRO A 27 9.11 15.99 -16.11
C PRO A 27 9.69 16.78 -17.29
N ASP A 28 9.71 18.11 -17.19
CA ASP A 28 10.30 18.98 -18.20
C ASP A 28 9.81 18.70 -19.63
N ARG A 29 8.49 18.62 -19.83
CA ARG A 29 7.84 18.20 -21.09
C ARG A 29 8.37 18.89 -22.36
N GLU A 30 8.90 20.10 -22.24
CA GLU A 30 9.47 20.88 -23.36
C GLU A 30 10.91 20.51 -23.66
N CYS A 31 11.53 19.65 -22.86
CA CYS A 31 12.93 19.27 -23.03
C CYS A 31 13.06 17.94 -23.77
N VAL A 32 14.09 17.82 -24.60
CA VAL A 32 14.36 16.59 -25.37
C VAL A 32 14.61 15.35 -24.52
N TRP A 33 15.02 15.52 -23.27
CA TRP A 33 15.30 14.46 -22.33
C TRP A 33 14.08 14.04 -21.47
N SER A 34 12.91 14.63 -21.69
CA SER A 34 11.71 14.34 -20.89
C SER A 34 11.35 12.84 -20.90
N GLY A 35 11.50 12.17 -22.05
CA GLY A 35 11.29 10.73 -22.16
C GLY A 35 12.28 9.90 -21.35
N GLU A 36 13.54 10.33 -21.28
CA GLU A 36 14.56 9.69 -20.44
C GLU A 36 14.23 9.82 -18.97
N ARG A 37 13.77 11.00 -18.52
CA ARG A 37 13.32 11.24 -17.16
C ARG A 37 12.14 10.37 -16.76
N LYS A 38 11.18 10.16 -17.67
CA LYS A 38 10.09 9.22 -17.45
C LYS A 38 10.63 7.81 -17.19
N ASN A 39 11.55 7.33 -18.02
CA ASN A 39 12.13 5.99 -17.86
C ASN A 39 12.91 5.85 -16.54
N GLU A 40 13.63 6.90 -16.12
CA GLU A 40 14.36 6.92 -14.85
C GLU A 40 13.42 6.72 -13.64
N ILE A 41 12.18 7.27 -13.68
CA ILE A 41 11.19 7.09 -12.64
C ILE A 41 10.82 5.60 -12.52
N TYR A 42 10.51 4.94 -13.64
CA TYR A 42 10.20 3.52 -13.67
C TYR A 42 11.36 2.66 -13.16
N MET A 43 12.58 2.91 -13.68
CA MET A 43 13.78 2.18 -13.24
C MET A 43 14.07 2.36 -11.75
N THR A 44 13.85 3.58 -11.23
CA THR A 44 14.04 3.86 -9.80
C THR A 44 13.02 3.11 -8.97
N PHE A 45 11.76 3.08 -9.39
CA PHE A 45 10.72 2.33 -8.70
C PHE A 45 11.03 0.83 -8.69
N GLU A 46 11.39 0.25 -9.84
CA GLU A 46 11.80 -1.15 -9.93
C GLU A 46 12.98 -1.47 -9.00
N ALA A 47 13.99 -0.57 -8.95
CA ALA A 47 15.13 -0.73 -8.05
C ALA A 47 14.71 -0.69 -6.56
N VAL A 48 13.73 0.14 -6.19
CA VAL A 48 13.20 0.18 -4.83
C VAL A 48 12.48 -1.12 -4.48
N VAL A 49 11.64 -1.64 -5.39
CA VAL A 49 10.95 -2.93 -5.18
C VAL A 49 11.95 -4.08 -5.09
N ALA A 50 12.95 -4.12 -5.99
CA ALA A 50 14.02 -5.11 -5.92
C ALA A 50 14.76 -5.03 -4.58
N ARG A 51 15.05 -3.83 -4.10
CA ARG A 51 15.69 -3.62 -2.81
C ARG A 51 14.83 -4.08 -1.63
N ALA A 52 13.51 -3.88 -1.69
CA ALA A 52 12.59 -4.41 -0.69
C ALA A 52 12.67 -5.95 -0.62
N GLY A 53 12.72 -6.61 -1.78
CA GLY A 53 12.88 -8.06 -1.87
C GLY A 53 14.24 -8.56 -1.37
N GLU A 54 15.35 -7.87 -1.69
CA GLU A 54 16.69 -8.22 -1.20
C GLU A 54 16.80 -8.10 0.32
N LEU A 55 16.18 -7.08 0.90
CA LEU A 55 16.17 -6.84 2.35
C LEU A 55 15.14 -7.71 3.07
N ASP A 56 14.27 -8.37 2.32
CA ASP A 56 13.15 -9.19 2.83
C ASP A 56 12.34 -8.43 3.90
N VAL A 57 11.99 -7.17 3.58
CA VAL A 57 11.24 -6.33 4.52
C VAL A 57 9.83 -6.87 4.71
N ASP A 58 9.24 -6.65 5.88
CA ASP A 58 7.87 -7.08 6.18
C ASP A 58 6.85 -6.37 5.30
N PHE A 59 7.04 -5.05 5.08
CA PHE A 59 6.11 -4.22 4.34
C PHE A 59 6.80 -3.28 3.35
N LEU A 60 6.15 -3.06 2.20
CA LEU A 60 6.39 -1.93 1.32
C LEU A 60 5.15 -1.02 1.38
N LEU A 61 5.30 0.14 1.99
CA LEU A 61 4.23 1.11 2.16
C LEU A 61 4.27 2.12 1.01
N VAL A 62 3.22 2.16 0.19
CA VAL A 62 3.03 3.10 -0.89
C VAL A 62 1.98 4.12 -0.45
N ALA A 63 2.41 5.33 -0.11
CA ALA A 63 1.57 6.35 0.48
C ALA A 63 1.24 7.48 -0.50
N GLY A 64 0.39 7.16 -1.46
CA GLY A 64 -0.19 8.10 -2.41
C GLY A 64 0.65 8.39 -3.66
N ASN A 65 -0.05 8.74 -4.73
CA ASN A 65 0.50 9.17 -6.02
C ASN A 65 1.58 8.23 -6.56
N LEU A 66 1.30 6.92 -6.57
CA LEU A 66 2.20 5.97 -7.26
C LEU A 66 2.23 6.27 -8.76
N PHE A 67 1.07 6.59 -9.33
CA PHE A 67 0.94 7.10 -10.70
C PHE A 67 0.64 8.60 -10.70
N ASP A 68 0.99 9.29 -11.79
CA ASP A 68 0.66 10.70 -12.02
C ASP A 68 -0.73 10.88 -12.68
N HIS A 69 -1.43 9.78 -12.91
CA HIS A 69 -2.75 9.67 -13.56
C HIS A 69 -3.50 8.44 -13.05
N GLN A 70 -4.74 8.25 -13.52
CA GLN A 70 -5.46 6.99 -13.30
C GLN A 70 -4.78 5.86 -14.08
N PRO A 71 -4.27 4.81 -13.40
CA PRO A 71 -3.56 3.73 -14.09
C PRO A 71 -4.51 2.93 -14.99
N SER A 72 -4.00 2.51 -16.14
CA SER A 72 -4.68 1.55 -17.02
C SER A 72 -4.57 0.13 -16.47
N GLU A 73 -5.39 -0.80 -17.02
CA GLU A 73 -5.29 -2.21 -16.65
C GLU A 73 -3.92 -2.82 -17.01
N GLU A 74 -3.30 -2.37 -18.12
CA GLU A 74 -1.98 -2.82 -18.52
C GLU A 74 -0.90 -2.34 -17.52
N GLU A 75 -1.01 -1.11 -17.03
CA GLU A 75 -0.10 -0.58 -16.02
C GLU A 75 -0.28 -1.30 -14.69
N LEU A 76 -1.51 -1.64 -14.30
CA LEU A 76 -1.77 -2.44 -13.10
C LEU A 76 -1.26 -3.87 -13.25
N ALA A 77 -1.38 -4.47 -14.44
CA ALA A 77 -0.83 -5.80 -14.70
C ALA A 77 0.71 -5.81 -14.62
N TRP A 78 1.36 -4.79 -15.18
CA TRP A 78 2.81 -4.58 -15.02
C TRP A 78 3.20 -4.41 -13.55
N LEU A 79 2.44 -3.60 -12.80
CA LEU A 79 2.67 -3.38 -11.37
C LEU A 79 2.55 -4.67 -10.56
N ASP A 80 1.52 -5.50 -10.88
CA ASP A 80 1.31 -6.79 -10.24
C ASP A 80 2.45 -7.78 -10.53
N GLU A 81 3.02 -7.75 -11.74
CA GLU A 81 4.22 -8.53 -12.08
C GLU A 81 5.43 -8.09 -11.25
N ILE A 82 5.68 -6.79 -11.15
CA ILE A 82 6.79 -6.23 -10.36
C ILE A 82 6.65 -6.62 -8.88
N PHE A 83 5.46 -6.42 -8.30
CA PHE A 83 5.20 -6.81 -6.91
C PHE A 83 5.20 -8.33 -6.70
N GLY A 84 4.89 -9.10 -7.73
CA GLY A 84 4.97 -10.57 -7.73
C GLY A 84 6.39 -11.12 -7.48
N SER A 85 7.42 -10.29 -7.68
CA SER A 85 8.80 -10.64 -7.34
C SER A 85 9.06 -10.69 -5.84
N LEU A 86 8.21 -10.04 -5.02
CA LEU A 86 8.31 -9.99 -3.57
C LEU A 86 7.74 -11.28 -2.95
N LYS A 87 8.58 -12.07 -2.29
CA LYS A 87 8.18 -13.37 -1.74
C LYS A 87 7.42 -13.28 -0.42
N HIS A 88 7.89 -12.45 0.49
CA HIS A 88 7.35 -12.33 1.85
C HIS A 88 6.83 -10.93 2.17
N THR A 89 7.33 -9.92 1.49
CA THR A 89 6.89 -8.53 1.68
C THR A 89 5.43 -8.35 1.28
N VAL A 90 4.65 -7.72 2.14
CA VAL A 90 3.29 -7.28 1.82
C VAL A 90 3.33 -5.83 1.37
N VAL A 91 2.72 -5.54 0.24
CA VAL A 91 2.58 -4.16 -0.26
C VAL A 91 1.28 -3.58 0.28
N ILE A 92 1.37 -2.46 0.98
CA ILE A 92 0.22 -1.69 1.43
C ILE A 92 0.15 -0.43 0.57
N TYR A 93 -0.89 -0.33 -0.25
CA TYR A 93 -1.06 0.76 -1.20
C TYR A 93 -2.24 1.65 -0.79
N ALA A 94 -1.94 2.87 -0.36
CA ALA A 94 -2.92 3.93 -0.20
C ALA A 94 -2.88 4.83 -1.43
N ALA A 95 -3.98 4.91 -2.17
CA ALA A 95 -4.07 5.75 -3.36
C ALA A 95 -4.05 7.25 -2.99
N GLY A 96 -3.36 8.05 -3.79
CA GLY A 96 -3.24 9.49 -3.63
C GLY A 96 -4.28 10.26 -4.45
N PHE A 97 -3.96 11.51 -4.72
CA PHE A 97 -4.83 12.42 -5.46
C PHE A 97 -4.86 12.12 -6.97
N GLN A 98 -3.74 11.71 -7.54
CA GLN A 98 -3.62 11.45 -8.98
C GLN A 98 -4.19 10.09 -9.36
N ASP A 99 -3.92 9.08 -8.56
CA ASP A 99 -4.35 7.70 -8.71
C ASP A 99 -5.51 7.34 -7.77
N ASN A 100 -6.41 8.31 -7.49
CA ASN A 100 -7.48 8.18 -6.52
C ASN A 100 -8.49 7.05 -6.84
N LEU A 101 -9.19 6.58 -5.80
CA LEU A 101 -10.20 5.51 -5.88
C LEU A 101 -11.60 6.07 -6.22
N GLY A 102 -11.71 6.89 -7.26
CA GLY A 102 -13.01 7.32 -7.77
C GLY A 102 -13.88 6.14 -8.24
N SER A 103 -15.16 6.39 -8.50
CA SER A 103 -16.15 5.33 -8.82
C SER A 103 -15.76 4.44 -10.00
N ASP A 104 -14.97 4.95 -10.93
CA ASP A 104 -14.55 4.25 -12.14
C ASP A 104 -13.03 3.97 -12.16
N ALA A 105 -12.38 4.05 -10.99
CA ALA A 105 -10.94 3.84 -10.90
C ALA A 105 -10.59 2.37 -11.14
N PRO A 106 -9.77 2.01 -12.14
CA PRO A 106 -9.38 0.63 -12.38
C PRO A 106 -8.73 -0.04 -11.16
N LEU A 107 -7.99 0.73 -10.37
CA LEU A 107 -7.35 0.25 -9.15
C LEU A 107 -8.35 -0.26 -8.10
N LEU A 108 -9.61 0.24 -8.11
CA LEU A 108 -10.65 -0.16 -7.16
C LEU A 108 -11.05 -1.63 -7.33
N ASP A 109 -11.15 -2.07 -8.59
CA ASP A 109 -11.66 -3.40 -8.95
C ASP A 109 -10.54 -4.36 -9.40
N TYR A 110 -9.30 -3.88 -9.48
CA TYR A 110 -8.19 -4.71 -9.94
C TYR A 110 -7.85 -5.79 -8.90
N GLY A 111 -7.92 -7.05 -9.32
CA GLY A 111 -7.58 -8.21 -8.50
C GLY A 111 -6.09 -8.55 -8.58
N PHE A 112 -5.26 -7.94 -7.73
CA PHE A 112 -3.84 -8.29 -7.64
C PHE A 112 -3.67 -9.77 -7.32
N LYS A 113 -2.75 -10.44 -8.02
CA LYS A 113 -2.30 -11.81 -7.74
C LYS A 113 -1.14 -11.82 -6.75
N SER A 114 -0.40 -10.72 -6.70
CA SER A 114 0.67 -10.47 -5.74
C SER A 114 0.12 -10.05 -4.37
N ARG A 115 1.00 -9.96 -3.39
CA ARG A 115 0.63 -9.64 -1.99
C ARG A 115 0.39 -8.15 -1.79
N VAL A 116 -0.63 -7.61 -2.44
CA VAL A 116 -0.99 -6.18 -2.39
C VAL A 116 -2.31 -5.99 -1.67
N CYS A 117 -2.32 -5.07 -0.72
CA CYS A 117 -3.51 -4.57 -0.05
C CYS A 117 -3.73 -3.11 -0.47
N VAL A 118 -4.77 -2.85 -1.25
CA VAL A 118 -5.16 -1.48 -1.61
C VAL A 118 -6.12 -0.96 -0.56
N ILE A 119 -5.69 0.01 0.24
CA ILE A 119 -6.51 0.65 1.27
C ILE A 119 -7.72 1.32 0.61
N GLY A 120 -8.91 1.06 1.13
CA GLY A 120 -10.17 1.61 0.61
C GLY A 120 -10.83 0.74 -0.46
N SER A 121 -10.17 -0.29 -0.99
CA SER A 121 -10.80 -1.16 -1.97
C SER A 121 -11.78 -2.14 -1.30
N PRO A 122 -12.88 -2.52 -1.99
CA PRO A 122 -13.79 -3.56 -1.51
C PRO A 122 -13.11 -4.91 -1.30
N GLY A 123 -12.02 -5.17 -2.02
CA GLY A 123 -11.22 -6.40 -1.93
C GLY A 123 -10.52 -6.59 -0.60
N ILE A 124 -10.20 -5.53 0.14
CA ILE A 124 -9.63 -5.64 1.49
C ILE A 124 -10.57 -6.45 2.40
N ARG A 125 -11.88 -6.33 2.21
CA ARG A 125 -12.88 -7.06 2.99
C ARG A 125 -12.93 -8.57 2.67
N GLN A 126 -12.40 -9.00 1.52
CA GLN A 126 -12.50 -10.38 1.03
C GLN A 126 -11.22 -11.20 1.22
N ILE A 127 -10.07 -10.55 1.34
CA ILE A 127 -8.77 -11.22 1.40
C ILE A 127 -8.56 -11.95 2.75
N GLY A 128 -9.35 -11.61 3.78
CA GLY A 128 -9.28 -12.25 5.11
C GLY A 128 -9.68 -13.72 5.15
N ASP A 129 -10.31 -14.28 4.12
CA ASP A 129 -11.01 -15.57 4.35
C ASP A 129 -10.70 -16.73 3.39
N LYS A 130 -10.16 -16.56 2.17
CA LYS A 130 -10.13 -17.76 1.28
C LYS A 130 -9.08 -17.88 0.18
N GLN A 131 -8.29 -16.90 -0.18
CA GLN A 131 -7.44 -17.05 -1.38
C GLN A 131 -5.95 -16.69 -1.28
N THR A 132 -5.52 -16.09 -0.20
CA THR A 132 -4.11 -15.81 0.02
C THR A 132 -3.63 -16.62 1.22
N GLY A 133 -3.23 -17.84 0.98
CA GLY A 133 -2.60 -18.65 2.03
C GLY A 133 -1.59 -17.81 2.81
N ASP A 134 -1.68 -17.78 4.11
CA ASP A 134 -0.75 -17.19 5.09
C ASP A 134 -0.67 -15.65 5.23
N MET A 135 -1.47 -14.86 4.56
CA MET A 135 -1.54 -13.44 4.89
C MET A 135 -2.62 -13.12 5.94
N GLY A 136 -2.74 -13.90 7.00
CA GLY A 136 -3.79 -13.72 8.00
C GLY A 136 -3.88 -12.30 8.55
N TYR A 137 -4.62 -11.42 7.87
CA TYR A 137 -4.96 -10.11 8.37
C TYR A 137 -6.48 -9.92 8.38
N THR A 138 -6.95 -9.06 9.27
CA THR A 138 -8.34 -8.64 9.34
C THR A 138 -8.40 -7.17 8.98
N ALA A 139 -9.21 -6.81 7.99
CA ALA A 139 -9.45 -5.41 7.65
C ALA A 139 -10.83 -4.99 8.17
N VAL A 140 -10.89 -3.88 8.86
CA VAL A 140 -12.13 -3.30 9.39
C VAL A 140 -12.26 -1.88 8.88
N ARG A 141 -13.43 -1.54 8.36
CA ARG A 141 -13.77 -0.19 7.98
C ARG A 141 -14.74 0.39 9.00
N ASP A 142 -14.44 1.54 9.57
CA ASP A 142 -15.40 2.28 10.37
C ASP A 142 -16.38 3.02 9.45
N GLU A 143 -17.59 2.47 9.32
CA GLU A 143 -18.66 3.05 8.49
C GLU A 143 -19.28 4.32 9.09
N GLN A 144 -18.96 4.66 10.34
CA GLN A 144 -19.50 5.81 11.05
C GLN A 144 -18.56 7.04 11.02
N ALA A 145 -17.30 6.84 10.63
CA ALA A 145 -16.37 7.95 10.48
C ALA A 145 -16.68 8.75 9.22
N THR A 146 -16.53 10.06 9.30
CA THR A 146 -16.62 11.00 8.17
C THR A 146 -15.53 10.74 7.11
N MET A 147 -14.52 9.95 7.46
CA MET A 147 -13.53 9.35 6.56
C MET A 147 -13.44 7.86 6.88
N ALA A 148 -13.54 7.03 5.86
CA ALA A 148 -13.33 5.61 6.02
C ALA A 148 -11.84 5.32 6.23
N LEU A 149 -11.43 5.22 7.48
CA LEU A 149 -10.11 4.74 7.86
C LEU A 149 -10.13 3.21 7.80
N ASP A 150 -9.33 2.63 6.94
CA ASP A 150 -9.15 1.19 6.94
C ASP A 150 -8.10 0.79 7.97
N HIS A 151 -8.41 -0.25 8.69
CA HIS A 151 -7.53 -0.89 9.67
C HIS A 151 -7.19 -2.30 9.20
N ILE A 152 -5.90 -2.60 9.09
CA ILE A 152 -5.41 -3.91 8.68
C ILE A 152 -4.57 -4.46 9.83
N HIS A 153 -5.03 -5.57 10.41
CA HIS A 153 -4.32 -6.28 11.49
C HIS A 153 -3.54 -7.48 10.95
N PHE A 154 -2.26 -7.56 11.28
CA PHE A 154 -1.36 -8.67 10.96
C PHE A 154 -1.02 -9.45 12.24
N PRO A 155 -1.79 -10.48 12.61
CA PRO A 155 -1.62 -11.19 13.87
C PRO A 155 -0.27 -11.87 14.01
N ASP A 156 0.31 -12.39 12.91
CA ASP A 156 1.62 -13.05 12.92
C ASP A 156 2.76 -12.11 13.30
N LYS A 157 2.56 -10.81 13.06
CA LYS A 157 3.54 -9.77 13.29
C LYS A 157 3.21 -8.91 14.52
N ASP A 158 1.99 -9.03 15.04
CA ASP A 158 1.45 -8.17 16.11
C ASP A 158 1.52 -6.68 15.70
N VAL A 159 1.03 -6.38 14.48
CA VAL A 159 1.07 -5.05 13.85
C VAL A 159 -0.28 -4.67 13.30
N ASP A 160 -0.63 -3.42 13.58
CA ASP A 160 -1.80 -2.75 13.03
C ASP A 160 -1.37 -1.63 12.08
N ILE A 161 -1.95 -1.62 10.89
CA ILE A 161 -1.73 -0.58 9.89
C ILE A 161 -3.05 0.14 9.65
N TYR A 162 -3.03 1.44 9.86
CA TYR A 162 -4.15 2.32 9.60
C TYR A 162 -3.85 3.18 8.37
N GLY A 163 -4.84 3.34 7.50
CA GLY A 163 -4.65 4.12 6.30
C GLY A 163 -5.94 4.60 5.67
N VAL A 164 -5.81 5.59 4.81
CA VAL A 164 -6.89 6.14 4.02
C VAL A 164 -6.39 6.42 2.61
N SER A 165 -7.17 6.03 1.61
CA SER A 165 -6.94 6.41 0.22
C SER A 165 -7.77 7.63 -0.16
N CYS A 166 -7.31 8.36 -1.15
CA CYS A 166 -8.08 9.44 -1.76
C CYS A 166 -9.16 8.85 -2.66
N PHE A 167 -10.42 9.18 -2.40
CA PHE A 167 -11.58 8.74 -3.22
C PHE A 167 -12.07 9.83 -4.17
N ASP A 168 -11.82 11.10 -3.86
CA ASP A 168 -12.21 12.24 -4.68
C ASP A 168 -11.15 13.34 -4.55
N ARG A 169 -10.96 14.09 -5.61
CA ARG A 169 -10.09 15.28 -5.63
C ARG A 169 -10.49 16.38 -4.64
N LYS A 170 -11.61 16.21 -3.93
CA LYS A 170 -12.11 17.14 -2.91
C LYS A 170 -11.85 16.65 -1.47
N MET A 171 -11.15 15.54 -1.30
CA MET A 171 -10.94 14.96 0.03
C MET A 171 -10.18 15.92 0.94
N ASP A 172 -10.76 16.21 2.10
CA ASP A 172 -10.13 17.04 3.14
C ASP A 172 -9.28 16.15 4.05
N ALA A 173 -7.97 16.33 4.01
CA ALA A 173 -7.01 15.55 4.80
C ALA A 173 -7.11 15.76 6.34
N ARG A 174 -8.00 16.65 6.81
CA ARG A 174 -8.15 16.96 8.24
C ARG A 174 -8.62 15.77 9.09
N GLY A 175 -9.30 14.78 8.48
CA GLY A 175 -9.81 13.61 9.20
C GLY A 175 -8.76 12.61 9.67
N VAL A 176 -7.54 12.64 9.12
CA VAL A 176 -6.47 11.72 9.54
C VAL A 176 -5.97 12.06 10.96
N GLY A 177 -6.06 13.33 11.36
CA GLY A 177 -5.69 13.78 12.71
C GLY A 177 -6.62 13.30 13.82
N ASP A 178 -7.83 12.85 13.46
CA ASP A 178 -8.85 12.39 14.40
C ASP A 178 -8.86 10.84 14.52
N ALA A 179 -7.94 10.15 13.83
CA ALA A 179 -7.81 8.71 13.89
C ALA A 179 -7.19 8.28 15.23
N GLU A 180 -7.95 7.62 16.06
CA GLU A 180 -7.46 7.02 17.30
C GLU A 180 -7.24 5.51 17.10
N PRO A 181 -6.06 4.96 17.51
CA PRO A 181 -5.87 3.52 17.56
C PRO A 181 -6.93 2.87 18.43
N GLN A 182 -7.45 1.72 18.01
CA GLN A 182 -8.38 0.97 18.87
C GLN A 182 -7.66 0.47 20.12
N ASP A 183 -8.30 0.63 21.29
CA ASP A 183 -7.77 0.13 22.55
C ASP A 183 -7.55 -1.39 22.47
N GLY A 184 -6.30 -1.81 22.67
CA GLY A 184 -5.92 -3.23 22.67
C GLY A 184 -5.08 -3.69 21.48
N ALA A 185 -4.63 -2.74 20.64
CA ALA A 185 -3.63 -3.00 19.61
C ALA A 185 -2.20 -3.08 20.19
#